data_4d814b57dfe48f64ad22fdf0bb104922
#
_entry.id   4d814b57dfe48f64ad22fdf0bb104922
#
_cell.length_a   1.000
_cell.length_b   1.000
_cell.length_c   1.000
_cell.angle_alpha   90.00
_cell.angle_beta   90.00
_cell.angle_gamma   90.00
#
_symmetry.space_group_name_H-M   'P 1'
#
loop_
_entity.id
_entity.type
_entity.pdbx_description
1 polymer ?
#
loop_
_entity_poly.entity_id
_entity_poly.type
_entity_poly.pdbx_seq_one_letter_code
_entity_poly.pdbx_strand_id
1 'polypeptide(L)'
;MSYLIAAPELMQSAAADLAGIESALSAANVSAAVPTTQILAAGADEVSAAIAALFGAHAQAYQALGSHVTAFHQEFVQALNSGAASYTNAEAASIAPLQALYDLVNAPTQALLGRPLIGNGANGAPGTGQNGGDGGLLFGSGGAGGSGADGQNGGAGGNAGLVGSGGAGGAGGNTEMFGNNGAVGGAGGAGGWLLGNGGAGGTGGVGAFNGGAGGAG
;
A
#
# COMPACT_ATOMS: atom_id res chain seq x y z
N MET A 1 26.26 -3.53 14.74
CA MET A 1 25.24 -2.45 14.67
C MET A 1 23.89 -3.13 14.69
N SER A 2 23.02 -2.77 15.60
CA SER A 2 21.64 -3.28 15.63
C SER A 2 20.82 -2.48 14.62
N TYR A 3 20.25 -3.15 13.63
CA TYR A 3 19.31 -2.50 12.71
C TYR A 3 17.95 -2.43 13.41
N LEU A 4 17.44 -1.24 13.62
CA LEU A 4 16.07 -1.01 14.06
C LEU A 4 15.20 -0.99 12.79
N ILE A 5 14.30 -1.96 12.67
CA ILE A 5 13.27 -1.94 11.62
C ILE A 5 12.04 -1.29 12.26
N ALA A 6 11.73 -0.07 11.85
CA ALA A 6 10.48 0.58 12.21
C ALA A 6 9.40 0.21 11.20
N ALA A 7 8.17 0.09 11.66
CA ALA A 7 6.99 -0.12 10.82
C ALA A 7 6.05 1.09 10.97
N PRO A 8 6.30 2.20 10.26
CA PRO A 8 5.54 3.45 10.41
C PRO A 8 4.04 3.26 10.18
N GLU A 9 3.65 2.35 9.30
CA GLU A 9 2.25 2.04 9.00
C GLU A 9 1.52 1.43 10.20
N LEU A 10 2.19 0.57 10.97
CA LEU A 10 1.63 0.00 12.19
C LEU A 10 1.48 1.07 13.29
N MET A 11 2.40 2.02 13.37
CA MET A 11 2.30 3.15 14.30
C MET A 11 1.12 4.06 13.93
N GLN A 12 0.91 4.33 12.64
CA GLN A 12 -0.22 5.12 12.15
C GLN A 12 -1.55 4.40 12.40
N SER A 13 -1.62 3.09 12.17
CA SER A 13 -2.80 2.27 12.47
C SER A 13 -3.13 2.32 13.97
N ALA A 14 -2.14 2.14 14.83
CA ALA A 14 -2.33 2.25 16.29
C ALA A 14 -2.79 3.65 16.71
N ALA A 15 -2.27 4.71 16.09
CA ALA A 15 -2.71 6.08 16.34
C ALA A 15 -4.19 6.30 15.94
N ALA A 16 -4.62 5.70 14.83
CA ALA A 16 -6.02 5.76 14.38
C ALA A 16 -6.95 5.00 15.34
N ASP A 17 -6.54 3.81 15.81
CA ASP A 17 -7.30 3.03 16.79
C ASP A 17 -7.46 3.80 18.12
N LEU A 18 -6.38 4.43 18.59
CA LEU A 18 -6.41 5.27 19.79
C LEU A 18 -7.35 6.46 19.61
N ALA A 19 -7.34 7.14 18.46
CA ALA A 19 -8.28 8.23 18.18
C ALA A 19 -9.75 7.75 18.18
N GLY A 20 -10.00 6.52 17.72
CA GLY A 20 -11.31 5.87 17.81
C GLY A 20 -11.76 5.64 19.25
N ILE A 21 -10.86 5.19 20.13
CA ILE A 21 -11.13 5.01 21.57
C ILE A 21 -11.46 6.36 22.23
N GLU A 22 -10.71 7.41 21.93
CA GLU A 22 -10.99 8.76 22.43
C GLU A 22 -12.38 9.24 22.03
N SER A 23 -12.75 9.07 20.77
CA SER A 23 -14.07 9.44 20.27
C SER A 23 -15.20 8.74 21.04
N ALA A 24 -15.07 7.42 21.27
CA ALA A 24 -16.03 6.63 22.01
C ALA A 24 -16.12 7.06 23.47
N LEU A 25 -14.98 7.34 24.12
CA LEU A 25 -14.95 7.80 25.52
C LEU A 25 -15.53 9.19 25.67
N SER A 26 -15.25 10.10 24.75
CA SER A 26 -15.82 11.44 24.71
C SER A 26 -17.35 11.40 24.57
N ALA A 27 -17.86 10.57 23.67
CA ALA A 27 -19.31 10.39 23.50
C ALA A 27 -19.97 9.82 24.77
N ALA A 28 -19.34 8.85 25.43
CA ALA A 28 -19.82 8.29 26.68
C ALA A 28 -19.85 9.35 27.81
N ASN A 29 -18.79 10.15 27.95
CA ASN A 29 -18.71 11.22 28.96
C ASN A 29 -19.75 12.30 28.71
N VAL A 30 -19.99 12.72 27.47
CA VAL A 30 -21.06 13.67 27.12
C VAL A 30 -22.44 13.10 27.49
N SER A 31 -22.68 11.84 27.17
CA SER A 31 -23.95 11.16 27.52
C SER A 31 -24.16 11.06 29.02
N ALA A 32 -23.11 10.85 29.80
CA ALA A 32 -23.19 10.74 31.27
C ALA A 32 -23.25 12.10 31.99
N ALA A 33 -22.85 13.21 31.34
CA ALA A 33 -22.66 14.50 31.99
C ALA A 33 -23.97 15.00 32.69
N VAL A 34 -25.07 15.13 31.96
CA VAL A 34 -26.32 15.67 32.49
C VAL A 34 -26.92 14.79 33.60
N PRO A 35 -27.09 13.45 33.40
CA PRO A 35 -27.72 12.61 34.43
C PRO A 35 -26.90 12.50 35.72
N THR A 36 -25.58 12.74 35.67
CA THR A 36 -24.73 12.63 36.87
C THR A 36 -24.45 13.95 37.56
N THR A 37 -24.43 15.08 36.83
CA THR A 37 -24.18 16.41 37.42
C THR A 37 -25.44 17.10 37.90
N GLN A 38 -26.63 16.67 37.44
CA GLN A 38 -27.92 17.28 37.78
C GLN A 38 -28.80 16.29 38.56
N ILE A 39 -28.23 15.63 39.56
CA ILE A 39 -28.97 14.70 40.43
C ILE A 39 -29.93 15.48 41.32
N LEU A 40 -31.21 15.12 41.27
CA LEU A 40 -32.22 15.66 42.15
C LEU A 40 -32.17 14.97 43.52
N ALA A 41 -32.41 15.73 44.59
CA ALA A 41 -32.56 15.17 45.92
C ALA A 41 -33.74 14.19 45.98
N ALA A 42 -33.55 13.03 46.62
CA ALA A 42 -34.54 11.97 46.70
C ALA A 42 -35.76 12.37 47.63
N GLY A 43 -35.55 13.34 48.52
CA GLY A 43 -36.55 13.89 49.40
C GLY A 43 -36.32 15.37 49.67
N ALA A 44 -37.29 16.04 50.32
CA ALA A 44 -37.23 17.46 50.69
C ALA A 44 -36.53 17.68 52.04
N ASP A 45 -35.56 16.82 52.39
CA ASP A 45 -34.80 16.89 53.64
C ASP A 45 -33.31 17.23 53.38
N GLU A 46 -32.64 17.74 54.42
CA GLU A 46 -31.24 18.21 54.34
C GLU A 46 -30.25 17.09 54.00
N VAL A 47 -30.54 15.85 54.37
CA VAL A 47 -29.64 14.70 54.09
C VAL A 47 -29.72 14.35 52.61
N SER A 48 -30.92 14.26 52.04
CA SER A 48 -31.13 14.01 50.61
C SER A 48 -30.52 15.12 49.76
N ALA A 49 -30.64 16.38 50.17
CA ALA A 49 -30.03 17.52 49.49
C ALA A 49 -28.49 17.47 49.56
N ALA A 50 -27.92 17.16 50.72
CA ALA A 50 -26.48 17.04 50.88
C ALA A 50 -25.86 15.88 50.05
N ILE A 51 -26.54 14.75 49.96
CA ILE A 51 -26.15 13.61 49.16
C ILE A 51 -26.18 13.97 47.68
N ALA A 52 -27.22 14.58 47.18
CA ALA A 52 -27.32 15.02 45.79
C ALA A 52 -26.20 16.02 45.43
N ALA A 53 -25.93 16.97 46.33
CA ALA A 53 -24.82 17.93 46.14
C ALA A 53 -23.44 17.24 46.09
N LEU A 54 -23.20 16.24 46.96
CA LEU A 54 -21.96 15.48 46.98
C LEU A 54 -21.72 14.74 45.64
N PHE A 55 -22.72 14.02 45.17
CA PHE A 55 -22.62 13.30 43.89
C PHE A 55 -22.51 14.26 42.72
N GLY A 56 -23.23 15.38 42.70
CA GLY A 56 -23.10 16.41 41.69
C GLY A 56 -21.70 17.01 41.65
N ALA A 57 -21.11 17.33 42.80
CA ALA A 57 -19.74 17.83 42.88
C ALA A 57 -18.71 16.80 42.42
N HIS A 58 -18.88 15.53 42.79
CA HIS A 58 -18.03 14.44 42.32
C HIS A 58 -18.10 14.27 40.81
N ALA A 59 -19.28 14.30 40.24
CA ALA A 59 -19.48 14.19 38.78
C ALA A 59 -18.84 15.36 38.02
N GLN A 60 -18.95 16.61 38.57
CA GLN A 60 -18.26 17.76 37.98
C GLN A 60 -16.73 17.61 38.01
N ALA A 61 -16.17 17.14 39.12
CA ALA A 61 -14.75 16.87 39.25
C ALA A 61 -14.29 15.79 38.26
N TYR A 62 -15.10 14.74 38.07
CA TYR A 62 -14.84 13.69 37.04
C TYR A 62 -14.85 14.25 35.63
N GLN A 63 -15.82 15.11 35.28
CA GLN A 63 -15.89 15.75 33.97
C GLN A 63 -14.68 16.66 33.71
N ALA A 64 -14.22 17.40 34.73
CA ALA A 64 -13.02 18.21 34.64
C ALA A 64 -11.76 17.34 34.40
N LEU A 65 -11.64 16.22 35.14
CA LEU A 65 -10.55 15.26 34.91
C LEU A 65 -10.62 14.68 33.48
N GLY A 66 -11.82 14.32 33.03
CA GLY A 66 -12.08 13.80 31.69
C GLY A 66 -11.55 14.72 30.58
N SER A 67 -11.72 16.04 30.72
CA SER A 67 -11.22 17.01 29.74
C SER A 67 -9.68 17.04 29.69
N HIS A 68 -8.99 16.90 30.84
CA HIS A 68 -7.53 16.80 30.87
C HIS A 68 -7.02 15.51 30.25
N VAL A 69 -7.71 14.39 30.51
CA VAL A 69 -7.35 13.09 29.91
C VAL A 69 -7.51 13.14 28.38
N THR A 70 -8.58 13.76 27.88
CA THR A 70 -8.80 13.94 26.45
C THR A 70 -7.68 14.77 25.81
N ALA A 71 -7.30 15.90 26.41
CA ALA A 71 -6.20 16.73 25.90
C ALA A 71 -4.87 15.94 25.85
N PHE A 72 -4.52 15.25 26.94
CA PHE A 72 -3.32 14.40 26.99
C PHE A 72 -3.35 13.30 25.89
N HIS A 73 -4.51 12.66 25.71
CA HIS A 73 -4.65 11.61 24.71
C HIS A 73 -4.44 12.14 23.28
N GLN A 74 -4.99 13.33 22.98
CA GLN A 74 -4.80 13.99 21.70
C GLN A 74 -3.33 14.33 21.44
N GLU A 75 -2.62 14.87 22.43
CA GLU A 75 -1.19 15.14 22.35
C GLU A 75 -0.40 13.84 22.12
N PHE A 76 -0.75 12.76 22.79
CA PHE A 76 -0.11 11.46 22.64
C PHE A 76 -0.30 10.90 21.22
N VAL A 77 -1.53 10.92 20.69
CA VAL A 77 -1.84 10.48 19.30
C VAL A 77 -1.07 11.32 18.29
N GLN A 78 -1.00 12.63 18.49
CA GLN A 78 -0.22 13.52 17.63
C GLN A 78 1.29 13.22 17.69
N ALA A 79 1.84 12.97 18.88
CA ALA A 79 3.24 12.60 19.03
C ALA A 79 3.55 11.27 18.34
N LEU A 80 2.66 10.29 18.43
CA LEU A 80 2.81 8.99 17.76
C LEU A 80 2.81 9.14 16.22
N ASN A 81 1.90 9.94 15.68
CA ASN A 81 1.86 10.25 14.24
C ASN A 81 3.12 11.00 13.78
N SER A 82 3.59 11.97 14.56
CA SER A 82 4.83 12.71 14.26
C SER A 82 6.06 11.80 14.30
N GLY A 83 6.10 10.86 15.24
CA GLY A 83 7.13 9.83 15.30
C GLY A 83 7.13 8.93 14.06
N ALA A 84 5.96 8.43 13.64
CA ALA A 84 5.81 7.63 12.42
C ALA A 84 6.30 8.39 11.18
N ALA A 85 5.89 9.66 11.03
CA ALA A 85 6.34 10.51 9.94
C ALA A 85 7.86 10.75 9.93
N SER A 86 8.47 10.87 11.11
CA SER A 86 9.93 11.03 11.23
C SER A 86 10.68 9.80 10.72
N TYR A 87 10.20 8.59 11.01
CA TYR A 87 10.78 7.35 10.47
C TYR A 87 10.62 7.28 8.95
N THR A 88 9.44 7.56 8.41
CA THR A 88 9.19 7.58 6.96
C THR A 88 10.11 8.57 6.24
N ASN A 89 10.29 9.77 6.80
CA ASN A 89 11.16 10.79 6.23
C ASN A 89 12.65 10.38 6.29
N ALA A 90 13.08 9.73 7.38
CA ALA A 90 14.44 9.23 7.50
C ALA A 90 14.74 8.11 6.49
N GLU A 91 13.80 7.21 6.26
CA GLU A 91 13.90 6.18 5.22
C GLU A 91 13.99 6.81 3.82
N ALA A 92 13.09 7.75 3.49
CA ALA A 92 13.13 8.46 2.22
C ALA A 92 14.46 9.22 2.01
N ALA A 93 14.97 9.90 3.04
CA ALA A 93 16.24 10.59 2.99
C ALA A 93 17.45 9.66 2.79
N SER A 94 17.38 8.43 3.28
CA SER A 94 18.44 7.43 3.10
C SER A 94 18.49 6.87 1.67
N ILE A 95 17.37 6.84 0.98
CA ILE A 95 17.23 6.32 -0.39
C ILE A 95 17.57 7.39 -1.45
N ALA A 96 17.26 8.67 -1.17
CA ALA A 96 17.42 9.75 -2.13
C ALA A 96 18.84 9.88 -2.76
N PRO A 97 19.95 9.74 -2.03
CA PRO A 97 21.30 9.80 -2.61
C PRO A 97 21.58 8.64 -3.57
N LEU A 98 21.06 7.44 -3.25
CA LEU A 98 21.21 6.27 -4.12
C LEU A 98 20.40 6.42 -5.40
N GLN A 99 19.19 6.97 -5.30
CA GLN A 99 18.35 7.26 -6.46
C GLN A 99 19.02 8.30 -7.37
N ALA A 100 19.56 9.38 -6.80
CA ALA A 100 20.27 10.39 -7.59
C ALA A 100 21.49 9.83 -8.33
N LEU A 101 22.24 8.92 -7.69
CA LEU A 101 23.37 8.22 -8.34
C LEU A 101 22.87 7.29 -9.46
N TYR A 102 21.79 6.55 -9.20
CA TYR A 102 21.15 5.68 -10.18
C TYR A 102 20.70 6.46 -11.42
N ASP A 103 20.04 7.60 -11.21
CA ASP A 103 19.56 8.48 -12.28
C ASP A 103 20.74 9.08 -13.07
N LEU A 104 21.81 9.50 -12.40
CA LEU A 104 23.01 10.02 -13.03
C LEU A 104 23.69 9.00 -13.96
N VAL A 105 23.77 7.74 -13.51
CA VAL A 105 24.37 6.66 -14.31
C VAL A 105 23.50 6.31 -15.53
N ASN A 106 22.18 6.37 -15.38
CA ASN A 106 21.22 6.00 -16.42
C ASN A 106 20.89 7.14 -17.41
N ALA A 107 21.02 8.40 -16.99
CA ALA A 107 20.60 9.55 -17.79
C ALA A 107 21.17 9.59 -19.20
N PRO A 108 22.49 9.33 -19.46
CA PRO A 108 23.05 9.37 -20.80
C PRO A 108 22.44 8.31 -21.73
N THR A 109 22.31 7.09 -21.25
CA THR A 109 21.79 5.97 -22.06
C THR A 109 20.28 6.08 -22.25
N GLN A 110 19.58 6.59 -21.26
CA GLN A 110 18.15 6.87 -21.36
C GLN A 110 17.87 7.97 -22.41
N ALA A 111 18.67 9.04 -22.43
CA ALA A 111 18.49 10.11 -23.39
C ALA A 111 18.87 9.73 -24.83
N LEU A 112 19.90 8.91 -25.01
CA LEU A 112 20.41 8.56 -26.34
C LEU A 112 19.72 7.31 -26.94
N LEU A 113 19.35 6.34 -26.10
CA LEU A 113 18.91 5.01 -26.53
C LEU A 113 17.50 4.65 -26.01
N GLY A 114 16.89 5.50 -25.20
CA GLY A 114 15.58 5.26 -24.59
C GLY A 114 15.58 4.10 -23.58
N ARG A 115 16.76 3.63 -23.14
CA ARG A 115 16.93 2.52 -22.21
C ARG A 115 17.96 2.88 -21.12
N PRO A 116 17.73 2.45 -19.86
CA PRO A 116 18.72 2.65 -18.80
C PRO A 116 19.96 1.79 -19.07
N LEU A 117 21.08 2.17 -18.50
CA LEU A 117 22.29 1.36 -18.48
C LEU A 117 22.12 0.16 -17.53
N ILE A 118 21.57 0.44 -16.36
CA ILE A 118 21.33 -0.52 -15.28
C ILE A 118 19.89 -0.36 -14.80
N GLY A 119 19.18 -1.47 -14.62
CA GLY A 119 17.83 -1.48 -14.06
C GLY A 119 16.92 -2.47 -14.76
N ASN A 120 15.89 -2.91 -14.06
CA ASN A 120 14.90 -3.81 -14.64
C ASN A 120 13.89 -3.03 -15.49
N GLY A 121 13.36 -3.69 -16.50
CA GLY A 121 12.23 -3.17 -17.27
C GLY A 121 10.96 -3.07 -16.42
N ALA A 122 10.13 -2.08 -16.73
CA ALA A 122 8.83 -1.94 -16.07
C ALA A 122 7.90 -3.09 -16.49
N ASN A 123 7.08 -3.57 -15.53
CA ASN A 123 6.05 -4.55 -15.85
C ASN A 123 4.89 -3.88 -16.61
N GLY A 124 4.30 -4.58 -17.55
CA GLY A 124 3.04 -4.19 -18.18
C GLY A 124 1.90 -4.18 -17.16
N ALA A 125 0.98 -3.22 -17.30
CA ALA A 125 -0.15 -3.11 -16.39
C ALA A 125 -1.10 -4.32 -16.54
N PRO A 126 -1.55 -4.93 -15.45
CA PRO A 126 -2.50 -6.04 -15.50
C PRO A 126 -3.82 -5.64 -16.16
N GLY A 127 -4.43 -6.54 -16.92
CA GLY A 127 -5.70 -6.32 -17.62
C GLY A 127 -5.61 -5.41 -18.85
N THR A 128 -4.39 -5.09 -19.34
CA THR A 128 -4.22 -4.18 -20.47
C THR A 128 -3.56 -4.82 -21.70
N GLY A 129 -2.97 -6.01 -21.55
CA GLY A 129 -2.17 -6.63 -22.59
C GLY A 129 -0.90 -5.83 -22.95
N GLN A 130 -0.49 -4.88 -22.12
CA GLN A 130 0.70 -4.07 -22.34
C GLN A 130 1.98 -4.92 -22.22
N ASN A 131 2.92 -4.71 -23.15
CA ASN A 131 4.22 -5.39 -23.07
C ASN A 131 5.00 -4.92 -21.86
N GLY A 132 5.82 -5.81 -21.30
CA GLY A 132 6.86 -5.45 -20.36
C GLY A 132 7.93 -4.60 -21.02
N GLY A 133 8.53 -3.68 -20.26
CA GLY A 133 9.66 -2.87 -20.72
C GLY A 133 10.95 -3.70 -20.80
N ASP A 134 11.86 -3.29 -21.67
CA ASP A 134 13.21 -3.89 -21.74
C ASP A 134 14.04 -3.53 -20.50
N GLY A 135 14.86 -4.46 -20.06
CA GLY A 135 15.84 -4.22 -18.99
C GLY A 135 17.00 -3.33 -19.45
N GLY A 136 17.85 -2.96 -18.50
CA GLY A 136 19.04 -2.14 -18.74
C GLY A 136 20.01 -2.77 -19.74
N LEU A 137 20.81 -1.94 -20.39
CA LEU A 137 21.75 -2.37 -21.42
C LEU A 137 22.82 -3.33 -20.88
N LEU A 138 23.37 -3.04 -19.69
CA LEU A 138 24.39 -3.88 -19.05
C LEU A 138 23.80 -4.87 -18.07
N PHE A 139 22.99 -4.37 -17.12
CA PHE A 139 22.39 -5.16 -16.04
C PHE A 139 20.92 -4.85 -15.91
N GLY A 140 20.10 -5.87 -15.96
CA GLY A 140 18.67 -5.78 -15.68
C GLY A 140 17.87 -6.83 -16.41
N SER A 141 16.84 -7.30 -15.74
CA SER A 141 15.87 -8.22 -16.33
C SER A 141 14.79 -7.45 -17.08
N GLY A 142 14.24 -8.06 -18.12
CA GLY A 142 13.04 -7.53 -18.77
C GLY A 142 11.83 -7.55 -17.82
N GLY A 143 10.93 -6.59 -17.98
CA GLY A 143 9.66 -6.52 -17.25
C GLY A 143 8.69 -7.60 -17.73
N ALA A 144 7.81 -8.09 -16.86
CA ALA A 144 6.75 -9.00 -17.26
C ALA A 144 5.70 -8.29 -18.13
N GLY A 145 5.13 -9.00 -19.10
CA GLY A 145 3.96 -8.52 -19.84
C GLY A 145 2.71 -8.47 -18.98
N GLY A 146 1.85 -7.48 -19.20
CA GLY A 146 0.55 -7.36 -18.54
C GLY A 146 -0.42 -8.44 -19.01
N SER A 147 -1.28 -8.94 -18.13
CA SER A 147 -2.39 -9.82 -18.56
C SER A 147 -3.33 -9.07 -19.50
N GLY A 148 -3.95 -9.78 -20.41
CA GLY A 148 -5.02 -9.23 -21.26
C GLY A 148 -6.32 -9.02 -20.46
N ALA A 149 -7.12 -8.05 -20.87
CA ALA A 149 -8.53 -7.96 -20.50
C ALA A 149 -9.33 -9.08 -21.20
N ASP A 150 -10.64 -9.15 -20.95
CA ASP A 150 -11.51 -10.15 -21.56
C ASP A 150 -11.40 -10.11 -23.09
N GLY A 151 -11.06 -11.26 -23.67
CA GLY A 151 -10.84 -11.42 -25.11
C GLY A 151 -9.56 -10.76 -25.66
N GLN A 152 -8.71 -10.16 -24.82
CA GLN A 152 -7.47 -9.51 -25.22
C GLN A 152 -6.25 -10.39 -24.95
N ASN A 153 -5.31 -10.39 -25.87
CA ASN A 153 -4.05 -11.12 -25.71
C ASN A 153 -3.23 -10.54 -24.54
N GLY A 154 -2.47 -11.42 -23.89
CA GLY A 154 -1.45 -11.00 -22.93
C GLY A 154 -0.29 -10.27 -23.62
N GLY A 155 0.31 -9.32 -22.91
CA GLY A 155 1.49 -8.58 -23.38
C GLY A 155 2.73 -9.46 -23.40
N ALA A 156 3.66 -9.19 -24.31
CA ALA A 156 4.97 -9.85 -24.34
C ALA A 156 5.82 -9.42 -23.13
N GLY A 157 6.67 -10.30 -22.63
CA GLY A 157 7.73 -9.94 -21.69
C GLY A 157 8.82 -9.09 -22.37
N GLY A 158 9.43 -8.16 -21.62
CA GLY A 158 10.55 -7.36 -22.09
C GLY A 158 11.85 -8.16 -22.19
N ASN A 159 12.79 -7.71 -22.99
CA ASN A 159 14.08 -8.36 -23.16
C ASN A 159 15.08 -7.88 -22.09
N ALA A 160 16.01 -8.73 -21.71
CA ALA A 160 17.18 -8.32 -20.93
C ALA A 160 18.22 -7.63 -21.83
N GLY A 161 19.25 -7.02 -21.22
CA GLY A 161 20.41 -6.52 -21.93
C GLY A 161 21.55 -7.54 -22.01
N LEU A 162 22.73 -7.17 -21.48
CA LEU A 162 23.90 -8.04 -21.45
C LEU A 162 23.76 -9.14 -20.41
N VAL A 163 23.35 -8.78 -19.21
CA VAL A 163 23.15 -9.68 -18.05
C VAL A 163 21.78 -9.47 -17.44
N GLY A 164 20.96 -10.51 -17.38
CA GLY A 164 19.61 -10.48 -16.81
C GLY A 164 18.71 -11.48 -17.50
N SER A 165 17.57 -11.79 -16.89
CA SER A 165 16.56 -12.70 -17.47
C SER A 165 15.52 -11.92 -18.27
N GLY A 166 15.02 -12.52 -19.33
CA GLY A 166 13.86 -12.01 -20.05
C GLY A 166 12.62 -11.99 -19.14
N GLY A 167 11.73 -11.03 -19.36
CA GLY A 167 10.46 -10.93 -18.67
C GLY A 167 9.48 -12.03 -19.08
N ALA A 168 8.63 -12.49 -18.16
CA ALA A 168 7.57 -13.44 -18.51
C ALA A 168 6.51 -12.77 -19.40
N GLY A 169 5.91 -13.51 -20.30
CA GLY A 169 4.72 -13.07 -21.04
C GLY A 169 3.50 -13.02 -20.13
N GLY A 170 2.60 -12.07 -20.39
CA GLY A 170 1.33 -11.91 -19.69
C GLY A 170 0.30 -12.98 -20.08
N ALA A 171 -0.60 -13.32 -19.16
CA ALA A 171 -1.70 -14.23 -19.47
C ALA A 171 -2.68 -13.61 -20.46
N GLY A 172 -3.22 -14.41 -21.38
CA GLY A 172 -4.35 -14.01 -22.21
C GLY A 172 -5.63 -13.88 -21.39
N GLY A 173 -6.49 -12.95 -21.75
CA GLY A 173 -7.78 -12.73 -21.14
C GLY A 173 -8.77 -13.85 -21.43
N ASN A 174 -9.69 -14.07 -20.51
CA ASN A 174 -10.78 -15.02 -20.70
C ASN A 174 -11.82 -14.45 -21.68
N THR A 175 -12.65 -15.34 -22.21
CA THR A 175 -13.79 -14.92 -23.07
C THR A 175 -15.01 -15.75 -22.71
N GLU A 176 -16.04 -15.12 -22.20
CA GLU A 176 -17.33 -15.73 -21.88
C GLU A 176 -18.31 -15.72 -23.06
N MET A 177 -17.98 -15.04 -24.16
CA MET A 177 -18.86 -14.88 -25.33
C MET A 177 -18.91 -16.18 -26.11
N PHE A 178 -20.12 -16.68 -26.34
CA PHE A 178 -20.38 -17.89 -27.15
C PHE A 178 -19.71 -17.80 -28.52
N GLY A 179 -18.94 -18.82 -28.85
CA GLY A 179 -18.28 -18.92 -30.16
C GLY A 179 -16.86 -18.34 -30.19
N ASN A 180 -16.38 -17.71 -29.11
CA ASN A 180 -15.03 -17.18 -29.08
C ASN A 180 -14.08 -18.09 -28.29
N ASN A 181 -12.84 -18.15 -28.78
CA ASN A 181 -11.74 -18.80 -28.09
C ASN A 181 -11.16 -17.86 -27.02
N GLY A 182 -10.55 -18.41 -25.97
CA GLY A 182 -9.74 -17.63 -25.04
C GLY A 182 -8.60 -16.90 -25.77
N ALA A 183 -8.19 -15.76 -25.24
CA ALA A 183 -7.11 -14.96 -25.84
C ALA A 183 -5.73 -15.61 -25.63
N VAL A 184 -4.78 -15.27 -26.49
CA VAL A 184 -3.42 -15.87 -26.49
C VAL A 184 -2.60 -15.27 -25.36
N GLY A 185 -1.77 -16.09 -24.69
CA GLY A 185 -0.73 -15.61 -23.77
C GLY A 185 0.38 -14.87 -24.50
N GLY A 186 0.97 -13.87 -23.85
CA GLY A 186 2.11 -13.13 -24.39
C GLY A 186 3.38 -13.98 -24.48
N ALA A 187 4.25 -13.69 -25.42
CA ALA A 187 5.55 -14.34 -25.50
C ALA A 187 6.46 -13.93 -24.34
N GLY A 188 7.35 -14.82 -23.90
CA GLY A 188 8.44 -14.46 -23.01
C GLY A 188 9.48 -13.58 -23.69
N GLY A 189 10.16 -12.72 -22.94
CA GLY A 189 11.26 -11.88 -23.43
C GLY A 189 12.57 -12.66 -23.56
N ALA A 190 13.49 -12.19 -24.40
CA ALA A 190 14.82 -12.78 -24.54
C ALA A 190 15.66 -12.57 -23.28
N GLY A 191 16.43 -13.60 -22.90
CA GLY A 191 17.46 -13.52 -21.86
C GLY A 191 18.65 -12.69 -22.29
N GLY A 192 19.52 -12.35 -21.32
CA GLY A 192 20.71 -11.56 -21.52
C GLY A 192 21.71 -12.25 -22.47
N TRP A 193 22.32 -11.44 -23.31
CA TRP A 193 23.24 -11.93 -24.32
C TRP A 193 24.46 -12.68 -23.75
N LEU A 194 25.01 -12.22 -22.60
CA LEU A 194 26.14 -12.89 -21.93
C LEU A 194 25.66 -13.89 -20.88
N LEU A 195 24.64 -13.51 -20.08
CA LEU A 195 24.16 -14.34 -18.98
C LEU A 195 22.68 -14.02 -18.68
N GLY A 196 21.85 -15.06 -18.74
CA GLY A 196 20.42 -14.97 -18.35
C GLY A 196 19.56 -15.91 -19.16
N ASN A 197 18.42 -16.26 -18.59
CA ASN A 197 17.45 -17.13 -19.21
C ASN A 197 16.37 -16.30 -19.94
N GLY A 198 15.81 -16.85 -21.00
CA GLY A 198 14.60 -16.31 -21.61
C GLY A 198 13.43 -16.35 -20.62
N GLY A 199 12.48 -15.44 -20.77
CA GLY A 199 11.25 -15.41 -19.99
C GLY A 199 10.30 -16.53 -20.42
N ALA A 200 9.49 -17.04 -19.48
CA ALA A 200 8.42 -17.98 -19.82
C ALA A 200 7.33 -17.28 -20.63
N GLY A 201 6.72 -17.99 -21.57
CA GLY A 201 5.50 -17.52 -22.24
C GLY A 201 4.32 -17.48 -21.27
N GLY A 202 3.40 -16.56 -21.50
CA GLY A 202 2.15 -16.42 -20.72
C GLY A 202 1.16 -17.55 -21.03
N THR A 203 0.29 -17.84 -20.09
CA THR A 203 -0.82 -18.81 -20.30
C THR A 203 -1.89 -18.21 -21.24
N GLY A 204 -2.51 -19.06 -22.06
CA GLY A 204 -3.71 -18.66 -22.80
C GLY A 204 -4.91 -18.51 -21.84
N GLY A 205 -5.83 -17.64 -22.22
CA GLY A 205 -7.09 -17.42 -21.50
C GLY A 205 -8.07 -18.57 -21.72
N VAL A 206 -9.09 -18.66 -20.85
CA VAL A 206 -10.20 -19.60 -21.02
C VAL A 206 -11.22 -19.03 -21.99
N GLY A 207 -11.68 -19.82 -22.95
CA GLY A 207 -12.75 -19.44 -23.89
C GLY A 207 -13.96 -20.33 -23.72
N ALA A 208 -15.10 -19.84 -24.11
CA ALA A 208 -16.37 -20.61 -24.11
C ALA A 208 -16.33 -21.79 -25.08
N PHE A 209 -15.49 -21.75 -26.09
CA PHE A 209 -15.33 -22.79 -27.11
C PHE A 209 -14.01 -23.55 -26.96
N ASN A 210 -12.89 -22.83 -26.96
CA ASN A 210 -11.56 -23.39 -26.73
C ASN A 210 -10.72 -22.42 -25.89
N GLY A 211 -9.75 -22.97 -25.13
CA GLY A 211 -8.74 -22.15 -24.48
C GLY A 211 -7.84 -21.43 -25.49
N GLY A 212 -7.28 -20.31 -25.12
CA GLY A 212 -6.24 -19.60 -25.88
C GLY A 212 -4.93 -20.38 -25.90
N ALA A 213 -4.12 -20.16 -26.93
CA ALA A 213 -2.77 -20.71 -26.95
C ALA A 213 -1.88 -20.03 -25.91
N GLY A 214 -0.94 -20.79 -25.31
CA GLY A 214 0.13 -20.21 -24.50
C GLY A 214 1.11 -19.43 -25.38
N GLY A 215 1.79 -18.43 -24.81
CA GLY A 215 2.87 -17.71 -25.49
C GLY A 215 4.12 -18.56 -25.64
N ALA A 216 4.96 -18.21 -26.61
CA ALA A 216 6.30 -18.81 -26.72
C ALA A 216 7.19 -18.38 -25.56
N GLY A 217 8.07 -19.28 -25.10
CA GLY A 217 9.08 -19.00 -24.10
C GLY A 217 10.44 -18.69 -24.74
#